data_025aa84d9a01d5b72479a56a5a91be99
#
_entry.id   025aa84d9a01d5b72479a56a5a91be99
#
_cell.length_a   1.000
_cell.length_b   1.000
_cell.length_c   1.000
_cell.angle_alpha   90.00
_cell.angle_beta   90.00
_cell.angle_gamma   90.00
#
_symmetry.space_group_name_H-M   'P 1'
#
loop_
_entity.id
_entity.type
_entity.pdbx_description
1 polymer ?
#
loop_
_entity_poly.entity_id
_entity_poly.type
_entity_poly.pdbx_seq_one_letter_code
_entity_poly.pdbx_strand_id
1 'polypeptide(L)'
;EKVVIINPTDFPLIGPHGQLTADRLRRIGFNVELADTDWGTVVQRRARTQPVDQGGWSIFHTFGSALAYLNPAVSSLVKGPGASGWFGWYSSPRAQELAEAWLDAPDADRQLSLANELNKLAQDDVATVPLGQFTMRTAWRRSITGHQKGSMPYPWGVRPA
;
A
#
# COMPACT_ATOMS: atom_id res chain seq x y z
N GLU A 1 -24.54 -7.07 -0.27
CA GLU A 1 -23.63 -6.56 0.75
C GLU A 1 -23.11 -5.17 0.32
N LYS A 2 -22.88 -4.27 1.28
CA LYS A 2 -22.42 -2.91 1.03
C LYS A 2 -20.90 -2.86 1.06
N VAL A 3 -20.30 -2.25 0.03
CA VAL A 3 -18.86 -1.97 -0.04
C VAL A 3 -18.65 -0.50 0.30
N VAL A 4 -17.84 -0.21 1.32
CA VAL A 4 -17.48 1.16 1.73
C VAL A 4 -16.04 1.45 1.34
N ILE A 5 -15.84 2.43 0.47
CA ILE A 5 -14.51 2.94 0.09
C ILE A 5 -14.25 4.24 0.83
N ILE A 6 -13.27 4.28 1.73
CA ILE A 6 -12.85 5.53 2.37
C ILE A 6 -11.88 6.26 1.46
N ASN A 7 -12.20 7.52 1.10
CA ASN A 7 -11.51 8.24 0.03
C ASN A 7 -11.13 9.66 0.45
N PRO A 8 -9.83 10.03 0.36
CA PRO A 8 -9.39 11.38 0.67
C PRO A 8 -9.61 12.33 -0.52
N THR A 9 -10.35 13.41 -0.29
CA THR A 9 -10.61 14.43 -1.30
C THR A 9 -9.50 15.49 -1.41
N ASP A 10 -8.73 15.65 -0.35
CA ASP A 10 -7.61 16.59 -0.21
C ASP A 10 -6.25 16.00 -0.62
N PHE A 11 -6.23 14.76 -1.13
CA PHE A 11 -5.00 14.09 -1.53
C PHE A 11 -5.02 13.71 -3.02
N PRO A 12 -4.48 14.57 -3.91
CA PRO A 12 -4.62 14.44 -5.37
C PRO A 12 -4.10 13.13 -5.97
N LEU A 13 -3.14 12.46 -5.32
CA LEU A 13 -2.59 11.19 -5.79
C LEU A 13 -3.51 10.00 -5.48
N ILE A 14 -4.36 10.09 -4.47
CA ILE A 14 -5.18 8.97 -4.00
C ILE A 14 -6.66 9.15 -4.36
N GLY A 15 -7.22 10.34 -4.17
CA GLY A 15 -8.64 10.61 -4.36
C GLY A 15 -9.23 10.09 -5.69
N PRO A 16 -8.59 10.32 -6.84
CA PRO A 16 -9.07 9.80 -8.13
C PRO A 16 -9.15 8.27 -8.20
N HIS A 17 -8.28 7.55 -7.51
CA HIS A 17 -8.32 6.08 -7.48
C HIS A 17 -9.58 5.56 -6.77
N GLY A 18 -10.00 6.20 -5.68
CA GLY A 18 -11.23 5.85 -4.98
C GLY A 18 -12.46 6.04 -5.87
N GLN A 19 -12.53 7.16 -6.60
CA GLN A 19 -13.62 7.45 -7.53
C GLN A 19 -13.69 6.41 -8.67
N LEU A 20 -12.55 6.11 -9.30
CA LEU A 20 -12.46 5.12 -10.37
C LEU A 20 -12.84 3.70 -9.89
N THR A 21 -12.38 3.32 -8.72
CA THR A 21 -12.72 2.02 -8.13
C THR A 21 -14.21 1.93 -7.82
N ALA A 22 -14.79 2.97 -7.24
CA ALA A 22 -16.23 3.03 -6.97
C ALA A 22 -17.06 2.90 -8.25
N ASP A 23 -16.68 3.63 -9.31
CA ASP A 23 -17.36 3.56 -10.61
C ASP A 23 -17.29 2.16 -11.22
N ARG A 24 -16.10 1.56 -11.24
CA ARG A 24 -15.90 0.20 -11.78
C ARG A 24 -16.71 -0.85 -11.03
N LEU A 25 -16.68 -0.83 -9.69
CA LEU A 25 -17.44 -1.78 -8.89
C LEU A 25 -18.96 -1.61 -9.05
N ARG A 26 -19.45 -0.38 -9.14
CA ARG A 26 -20.88 -0.12 -9.42
C ARG A 26 -21.31 -0.66 -10.78
N ARG A 27 -20.48 -0.51 -11.82
CA ARG A 27 -20.77 -1.03 -13.17
C ARG A 27 -20.91 -2.56 -13.24
N ILE A 28 -20.24 -3.28 -12.33
CA ILE A 28 -20.37 -4.73 -12.23
C ILE A 28 -21.35 -5.18 -11.15
N GLY A 29 -22.17 -4.26 -10.62
CA GLY A 29 -23.32 -4.56 -9.77
C GLY A 29 -23.10 -4.49 -8.27
N PHE A 30 -21.95 -4.01 -7.79
CA PHE A 30 -21.74 -3.83 -6.36
C PHE A 30 -22.49 -2.61 -5.81
N ASN A 31 -23.01 -2.73 -4.59
CA ASN A 31 -23.56 -1.62 -3.83
C ASN A 31 -22.43 -0.85 -3.14
N VAL A 32 -21.94 0.23 -3.75
CA VAL A 32 -20.76 0.96 -3.30
C VAL A 32 -21.11 2.31 -2.69
N GLU A 33 -20.68 2.55 -1.46
CA GLU A 33 -20.58 3.87 -0.84
C GLU A 33 -19.15 4.39 -1.01
N LEU A 34 -18.99 5.56 -1.63
CA LEU A 34 -17.74 6.31 -1.61
C LEU A 34 -17.82 7.32 -0.46
N ALA A 35 -17.09 7.02 0.63
CA ALA A 35 -17.06 7.85 1.83
C ALA A 35 -15.92 8.88 1.70
N ASP A 36 -16.24 9.99 1.04
CA ASP A 36 -15.31 11.11 0.84
C ASP A 36 -15.04 11.84 2.16
N THR A 37 -13.76 12.09 2.45
CA THR A 37 -13.29 12.79 3.64
C THR A 37 -11.89 13.38 3.42
N ASP A 38 -11.23 13.90 4.45
CA ASP A 38 -9.84 14.32 4.41
C ASP A 38 -8.87 13.14 4.67
N TRP A 39 -7.59 13.31 4.29
CA TRP A 39 -6.58 12.25 4.47
C TRP A 39 -6.35 11.87 5.93
N GLY A 40 -6.38 12.85 6.85
CA GLY A 40 -6.21 12.60 8.28
C GLY A 40 -7.30 11.67 8.82
N THR A 41 -8.54 11.89 8.43
CA THR A 41 -9.69 11.04 8.76
C THR A 41 -9.57 9.65 8.14
N VAL A 42 -9.11 9.53 6.88
CA VAL A 42 -8.83 8.22 6.26
C VAL A 42 -7.78 7.46 7.06
N VAL A 43 -6.67 8.11 7.46
CA VAL A 43 -5.60 7.48 8.26
C VAL A 43 -6.11 6.97 9.60
N GLN A 44 -7.00 7.70 10.26
CA GLN A 44 -7.61 7.26 11.53
C GLN A 44 -8.63 6.13 11.29
N ARG A 45 -9.48 6.28 10.29
CA ARG A 45 -10.57 5.33 10.02
C ARG A 45 -10.05 3.98 9.51
N ARG A 46 -8.95 3.93 8.74
CA ARG A 46 -8.38 2.68 8.25
C ARG A 46 -7.93 1.72 9.36
N ALA A 47 -7.72 2.22 10.58
CA ALA A 47 -7.39 1.40 11.74
C ALA A 47 -8.62 0.73 12.41
N ARG A 48 -9.83 1.04 11.95
CA ARG A 48 -11.05 0.47 12.51
C ARG A 48 -11.31 -0.92 11.96
N THR A 49 -11.57 -1.86 12.88
CA THR A 49 -11.84 -3.28 12.58
C THR A 49 -13.35 -3.61 12.62
N GLN A 50 -14.19 -2.64 12.94
CA GLN A 50 -15.64 -2.81 13.04
C GLN A 50 -16.26 -3.09 11.65
N PRO A 51 -17.43 -3.70 11.60
CA PRO A 51 -18.22 -3.83 10.38
C PRO A 51 -18.52 -2.46 9.72
N VAL A 52 -18.81 -2.46 8.43
CA VAL A 52 -19.04 -1.23 7.65
C VAL A 52 -20.20 -0.38 8.16
N ASP A 53 -21.24 -0.99 8.72
CA ASP A 53 -22.39 -0.33 9.33
C ASP A 53 -22.09 0.29 10.70
N GLN A 54 -20.94 -0.04 11.31
CA GLN A 54 -20.44 0.50 12.57
C GLN A 54 -19.22 1.41 12.38
N GLY A 55 -19.02 1.93 11.17
CA GLY A 55 -17.96 2.87 10.84
C GLY A 55 -16.66 2.23 10.30
N GLY A 56 -16.67 0.92 10.06
CA GLY A 56 -15.62 0.23 9.33
C GLY A 56 -15.58 0.59 7.85
N TRP A 57 -14.79 -0.15 7.09
CA TRP A 57 -14.56 0.09 5.67
C TRP A 57 -14.24 -1.23 4.94
N SER A 58 -14.35 -1.22 3.62
CA SER A 58 -14.01 -2.37 2.77
C SER A 58 -12.75 -2.14 1.94
N ILE A 59 -12.55 -0.92 1.45
CA ILE A 59 -11.44 -0.58 0.56
C ILE A 59 -10.89 0.80 0.96
N PHE A 60 -9.57 0.95 0.93
CA PHE A 60 -8.90 2.23 0.90
C PHE A 60 -7.72 2.18 -0.05
N HIS A 61 -7.34 3.33 -0.60
CA HIS A 61 -6.21 3.47 -1.48
C HIS A 61 -5.04 4.10 -0.74
N THR A 62 -3.84 3.63 -1.04
CA THR A 62 -2.61 4.18 -0.47
C THR A 62 -1.45 4.02 -1.46
N PHE A 63 -0.33 4.62 -1.16
CA PHE A 63 0.92 4.38 -1.85
C PHE A 63 2.09 4.37 -0.86
N GLY A 64 3.23 3.90 -1.30
CA GLY A 64 4.46 3.94 -0.54
C GLY A 64 5.67 4.05 -1.46
N SER A 65 6.83 4.33 -0.90
CA SER A 65 8.05 4.30 -1.68
C SER A 65 8.36 2.85 -2.13
N ALA A 66 9.04 2.70 -3.27
CA ALA A 66 9.46 1.38 -3.74
C ALA A 66 10.28 0.61 -2.69
N LEU A 67 11.02 1.31 -1.83
CA LEU A 67 11.79 0.68 -0.74
C LEU A 67 10.90 -0.03 0.30
N ALA A 68 9.68 0.46 0.54
CA ALA A 68 8.74 -0.17 1.47
C ALA A 68 8.16 -1.50 0.95
N TYR A 69 8.32 -1.79 -0.33
CA TYR A 69 7.77 -2.97 -1.00
C TYR A 69 8.83 -3.78 -1.75
N LEU A 70 10.11 -3.50 -1.49
CA LEU A 70 11.23 -4.03 -2.27
C LEU A 70 11.37 -5.56 -2.20
N ASN A 71 11.08 -6.14 -1.05
CA ASN A 71 11.23 -7.58 -0.82
C ASN A 71 10.32 -8.06 0.33
N PRO A 72 10.19 -9.37 0.55
CA PRO A 72 9.37 -9.95 1.62
C PRO A 72 9.70 -9.45 3.04
N ALA A 73 10.96 -9.11 3.32
CA ALA A 73 11.35 -8.66 4.66
C ALA A 73 10.75 -7.29 5.03
N VAL A 74 10.57 -6.39 4.05
CA VAL A 74 10.07 -5.03 4.30
C VAL A 74 8.60 -4.84 3.91
N SER A 75 8.07 -5.64 2.98
CA SER A 75 6.68 -5.49 2.51
C SER A 75 5.67 -5.94 3.56
N SER A 76 4.98 -4.99 4.18
CA SER A 76 3.90 -5.28 5.14
C SER A 76 2.60 -5.74 4.48
N LEU A 77 2.47 -5.62 3.15
CA LEU A 77 1.22 -5.89 2.42
C LEU A 77 1.00 -7.37 2.13
N VAL A 78 2.05 -8.20 2.19
CA VAL A 78 2.00 -9.60 1.74
C VAL A 78 2.42 -10.62 2.81
N LYS A 79 2.82 -10.19 4.00
CA LYS A 79 3.33 -11.10 5.04
C LYS A 79 2.27 -11.96 5.73
N GLY A 80 1.05 -11.55 5.75
CA GLY A 80 -0.06 -12.32 6.32
C GLY A 80 -0.13 -12.50 7.83
N PRO A 81 0.34 -11.56 8.69
CA PRO A 81 0.34 -11.75 10.16
C PRO A 81 -1.02 -11.52 10.83
N GLY A 82 -2.09 -11.34 10.07
CA GLY A 82 -3.44 -11.17 10.62
C GLY A 82 -3.56 -9.89 11.44
N ALA A 83 -4.10 -9.99 12.66
CA ALA A 83 -4.43 -8.87 13.53
C ALA A 83 -3.25 -7.95 13.90
N SER A 84 -2.01 -8.43 13.82
CA SER A 84 -0.80 -7.63 14.05
C SER A 84 -0.24 -6.99 12.76
N GLY A 85 -0.91 -7.22 11.63
CA GLY A 85 -0.46 -6.77 10.31
C GLY A 85 -0.89 -5.37 9.94
N TRP A 86 -0.62 -5.04 8.67
CA TRP A 86 -1.08 -3.81 8.03
C TRP A 86 -2.61 -3.76 7.95
N PHE A 87 -3.17 -2.58 7.81
CA PHE A 87 -4.61 -2.33 7.68
C PHE A 87 -5.21 -3.18 6.54
N GLY A 88 -6.31 -3.87 6.83
CA GLY A 88 -6.86 -4.96 6.03
C GLY A 88 -6.58 -6.34 6.66
N TRP A 89 -5.57 -6.41 7.52
CA TRP A 89 -5.26 -7.55 8.41
C TRP A 89 -5.18 -8.88 7.67
N TYR A 90 -4.54 -8.88 6.50
CA TYR A 90 -4.30 -10.10 5.74
C TYR A 90 -3.71 -11.18 6.63
N SER A 91 -4.33 -12.35 6.63
CA SER A 91 -3.95 -13.48 7.48
C SER A 91 -3.69 -14.71 6.63
N SER A 92 -2.44 -15.15 6.58
CA SER A 92 -2.02 -16.32 5.83
C SER A 92 -0.77 -16.94 6.48
N PRO A 93 -0.91 -18.08 7.19
CA PRO A 93 0.25 -18.79 7.74
C PRO A 93 1.28 -19.12 6.66
N ARG A 94 0.82 -19.49 5.47
CA ARG A 94 1.73 -19.80 4.36
C ARG A 94 2.53 -18.60 3.89
N ALA A 95 1.92 -17.40 3.86
CA ALA A 95 2.63 -16.16 3.52
C ALA A 95 3.72 -15.85 4.56
N GLN A 96 3.44 -16.06 5.84
CA GLN A 96 4.44 -15.89 6.90
C GLN A 96 5.60 -16.88 6.76
N GLU A 97 5.33 -18.16 6.56
CA GLU A 97 6.36 -19.18 6.32
C GLU A 97 7.27 -18.82 5.15
N LEU A 98 6.70 -18.36 4.04
CA LEU A 98 7.46 -17.94 2.85
C LEU A 98 8.33 -16.71 3.13
N ALA A 99 7.80 -15.73 3.86
CA ALA A 99 8.55 -14.52 4.22
C ALA A 99 9.70 -14.82 5.19
N GLU A 100 9.51 -15.73 6.15
CA GLU A 100 10.54 -16.21 7.07
C GLU A 100 11.60 -17.03 6.32
N ALA A 101 11.19 -17.98 5.49
CA ALA A 101 12.09 -18.78 4.68
C ALA A 101 12.93 -17.93 3.71
N TRP A 102 12.39 -16.79 3.26
CA TRP A 102 13.13 -15.83 2.44
C TRP A 102 14.29 -15.18 3.20
N LEU A 103 14.09 -14.88 4.49
CA LEU A 103 15.15 -14.32 5.35
C LEU A 103 16.30 -15.33 5.58
N ASP A 104 15.96 -16.60 5.70
CA ASP A 104 16.90 -17.70 5.97
C ASP A 104 17.47 -18.32 4.68
N ALA A 105 17.08 -17.81 3.50
CA ALA A 105 17.51 -18.38 2.24
C ALA A 105 19.04 -18.23 2.02
N PRO A 106 19.75 -19.29 1.62
CA PRO A 106 21.20 -19.30 1.54
C PRO A 106 21.78 -18.49 0.39
N ASP A 107 20.99 -18.23 -0.65
CA ASP A 107 21.43 -17.56 -1.87
C ASP A 107 20.30 -16.77 -2.56
N ALA A 108 20.69 -15.99 -3.56
CA ALA A 108 19.76 -15.12 -4.31
C ALA A 108 18.73 -15.90 -5.13
N ASP A 109 19.08 -17.07 -5.66
CA ASP A 109 18.18 -17.88 -6.47
C ASP A 109 17.04 -18.43 -5.61
N ARG A 110 17.38 -18.90 -4.42
CA ARG A 110 16.37 -19.34 -3.44
C ARG A 110 15.52 -18.17 -2.96
N GLN A 111 16.11 -17.02 -2.68
CA GLN A 111 15.37 -15.80 -2.34
C GLN A 111 14.39 -15.41 -3.44
N LEU A 112 14.82 -15.40 -4.69
CA LEU A 112 13.96 -15.08 -5.84
C LEU A 112 12.80 -16.07 -5.97
N SER A 113 13.07 -17.36 -5.84
CA SER A 113 12.03 -18.40 -5.88
C SER A 113 10.95 -18.19 -4.82
N LEU A 114 11.37 -17.95 -3.56
CA LEU A 114 10.45 -17.72 -2.43
C LEU A 114 9.65 -16.42 -2.58
N ALA A 115 10.29 -15.35 -3.07
CA ALA A 115 9.60 -14.09 -3.35
C ALA A 115 8.52 -14.24 -4.44
N ASN A 116 8.82 -15.02 -5.50
CA ASN A 116 7.85 -15.31 -6.56
C ASN A 116 6.67 -16.15 -6.05
N GLU A 117 6.94 -17.15 -5.20
CA GLU A 117 5.89 -17.95 -4.59
C GLU A 117 4.99 -17.11 -3.67
N LEU A 118 5.58 -16.25 -2.83
CA LEU A 118 4.83 -15.32 -1.99
C LEU A 118 4.01 -14.32 -2.81
N ASN A 119 4.58 -13.78 -3.88
CA ASN A 119 3.87 -12.87 -4.79
C ASN A 119 2.65 -13.56 -5.43
N LYS A 120 2.83 -14.79 -5.90
CA LYS A 120 1.72 -15.57 -6.47
C LYS A 120 0.63 -15.81 -5.42
N LEU A 121 0.99 -16.24 -4.23
CA LEU A 121 0.05 -16.46 -3.13
C LEU A 121 -0.73 -15.18 -2.79
N ALA A 122 -0.03 -14.05 -2.66
CA ALA A 122 -0.67 -12.76 -2.34
C ALA A 122 -1.63 -12.28 -3.45
N GLN A 123 -1.37 -12.62 -4.71
CA GLN A 123 -2.27 -12.36 -5.83
C GLN A 123 -3.48 -13.29 -5.82
N ASP A 124 -3.27 -14.59 -5.57
CA ASP A 124 -4.35 -15.59 -5.52
C ASP A 124 -5.29 -15.31 -4.33
N ASP A 125 -4.75 -14.90 -3.19
CA ASP A 125 -5.52 -14.51 -1.98
C ASP A 125 -6.11 -13.09 -2.07
N VAL A 126 -5.71 -12.30 -3.06
CA VAL A 126 -6.08 -10.88 -3.19
C VAL A 126 -5.74 -10.06 -1.93
N ALA A 127 -4.57 -10.34 -1.33
CA ALA A 127 -4.09 -9.65 -0.13
C ALA A 127 -3.99 -8.12 -0.34
N THR A 128 -3.64 -7.71 -1.55
CA THR A 128 -3.59 -6.32 -2.01
C THR A 128 -3.76 -6.27 -3.52
N VAL A 129 -4.25 -5.13 -4.04
CA VAL A 129 -4.41 -4.92 -5.49
C VAL A 129 -3.45 -3.82 -5.94
N PRO A 130 -2.30 -4.17 -6.57
CA PRO A 130 -1.39 -3.18 -7.14
C PRO A 130 -2.05 -2.47 -8.32
N LEU A 131 -2.17 -1.14 -8.24
CA LEU A 131 -2.78 -0.33 -9.30
C LEU A 131 -1.75 0.19 -10.32
N GLY A 132 -0.47 0.20 -9.94
CA GLY A 132 0.61 0.67 -10.80
C GLY A 132 1.74 1.33 -10.03
N GLN A 133 2.68 1.86 -10.78
CA GLN A 133 3.84 2.59 -10.27
C GLN A 133 3.92 3.97 -10.92
N PHE A 134 4.33 4.95 -10.16
CA PHE A 134 4.55 6.30 -10.66
C PHE A 134 5.85 6.89 -10.12
N THR A 135 6.38 7.87 -10.82
CA THR A 135 7.57 8.62 -10.39
C THR A 135 7.18 10.05 -10.05
N MET A 136 7.51 10.48 -8.85
CA MET A 136 7.32 11.87 -8.44
C MET A 136 8.52 12.72 -8.87
N ARG A 137 8.21 13.93 -9.36
CA ARG A 137 9.24 14.92 -9.67
C ARG A 137 9.46 15.82 -8.46
N THR A 138 10.71 16.06 -8.12
CA THR A 138 11.09 17.00 -7.05
C THR A 138 11.72 18.24 -7.69
N ALA A 139 11.25 19.41 -7.28
CA ALA A 139 11.81 20.68 -7.71
C ALA A 139 12.61 21.33 -6.56
N TRP A 140 13.75 21.88 -6.90
CA TRP A 140 14.63 22.58 -5.98
C TRP A 140 14.88 24.00 -6.42
N ARG A 141 15.09 24.90 -5.46
CA ARG A 141 15.54 26.27 -5.76
C ARG A 141 16.98 26.23 -6.26
N ARG A 142 17.32 27.07 -7.24
CA ARG A 142 18.68 27.18 -7.80
C ARG A 142 19.71 27.67 -6.77
N SER A 143 19.25 28.31 -5.68
CA SER A 143 20.09 28.77 -4.58
C SER A 143 20.57 27.68 -3.62
N ILE A 144 20.20 26.42 -3.86
CA ILE A 144 20.64 25.28 -3.05
C ILE A 144 21.20 24.17 -3.91
N THR A 145 22.18 23.47 -3.39
CA THR A 145 22.90 22.37 -4.07
C THR A 145 23.13 21.19 -3.12
N GLY A 146 23.81 20.14 -3.58
CA GLY A 146 24.14 18.97 -2.77
C GLY A 146 23.02 17.96 -2.58
N HIS A 147 21.96 18.03 -3.39
CA HIS A 147 20.86 17.08 -3.34
C HIS A 147 21.33 15.67 -3.65
N GLN A 148 20.89 14.71 -2.84
CA GLN A 148 21.11 13.29 -3.10
C GLN A 148 19.94 12.75 -3.94
N LYS A 149 20.27 11.93 -4.96
CA LYS A 149 19.27 11.17 -5.72
C LYS A 149 18.82 9.97 -4.91
N GLY A 150 17.51 9.76 -4.82
CA GLY A 150 16.97 8.62 -4.08
C GLY A 150 15.46 8.53 -4.23
N SER A 151 14.86 7.57 -3.50
CA SER A 151 13.42 7.31 -3.51
C SER A 151 12.59 8.38 -2.81
N MET A 152 13.24 9.29 -2.10
CA MET A 152 12.63 10.42 -1.40
C MET A 152 13.63 11.60 -1.34
N PRO A 153 13.18 12.83 -1.07
CA PRO A 153 14.08 13.95 -0.84
C PRO A 153 14.88 13.75 0.45
N TYR A 154 16.19 13.63 0.34
CA TYR A 154 17.09 13.56 1.48
C TYR A 154 17.69 14.93 1.74
N PRO A 155 17.59 15.49 2.98
CA PRO A 155 18.16 16.79 3.31
C PRO A 155 19.68 16.76 3.52
N TRP A 156 20.29 15.59 3.60
CA TRP A 156 21.72 15.46 3.87
C TRP A 156 22.57 16.00 2.74
N GLY A 157 23.50 16.87 3.08
CA GLY A 157 24.40 17.51 2.13
C GLY A 157 23.81 18.71 1.38
N VAL A 158 22.53 19.03 1.60
CA VAL A 158 21.91 20.22 1.03
C VAL A 158 22.52 21.48 1.67
N ARG A 159 23.00 22.40 0.84
CA ARG A 159 23.66 23.65 1.25
C ARG A 159 23.38 24.77 0.24
N PRO A 160 23.64 26.01 0.59
CA PRO A 160 23.63 27.11 -0.39
C PRO A 160 24.53 26.81 -1.58
N ALA A 161 24.11 27.24 -2.77
CA ALA A 161 24.86 27.08 -4.03
C ALA A 161 26.05 28.04 -4.10
#